data_cc50269a76c6ef12fbac61beacbec9b3
#
_entry.id   cc50269a76c6ef12fbac61beacbec9b3
#
_cell.length_a   1.000
_cell.length_b   1.000
_cell.length_c   1.000
_cell.angle_alpha   90.00
_cell.angle_beta   90.00
_cell.angle_gamma   90.00
#
_symmetry.space_group_name_H-M   'P 1'
#
loop_
_entity.id
_entity.type
_entity.pdbx_description
1 polymer ?
#
loop_
_entity_poly.entity_id
_entity_poly.type
_entity_poly.pdbx_seq_one_letter_code
_entity_poly.pdbx_strand_id
1 'polypeptide(L)'
;MPNDYFQFQQFRINQADCAQKVSTDACLLGAAADLSGATRVLDIGTGTGLLALMAAQRAPEATIEAIEIDPAAAAQAAANVAASLWASRVAVHPLSLAAYAASRPAPFSHLICNPPFFRRSLAPPDAARATARHAGEGSLTFAGICAFAADYLLPAGTLTVLLPPPEMPHFAQAAGASGLAVQARLAVRHRPGGRLTRSIWQFGRAAPASPRDGSMAIQEADGQYSAAFRALLAEFYLAL
;
A
#
# COMPACT_ATOMS: atom_id res chain seq x y z
N MET A 1 9.03 12.98 -21.89
CA MET A 1 8.55 13.66 -20.68
C MET A 1 7.98 12.62 -19.75
N PRO A 2 8.15 12.71 -18.44
CA PRO A 2 7.47 11.79 -17.54
C PRO A 2 5.96 11.99 -17.70
N ASN A 3 5.22 10.89 -17.77
CA ASN A 3 3.77 10.95 -17.97
C ASN A 3 3.12 11.58 -16.74
N ASP A 4 2.38 12.66 -16.91
CA ASP A 4 1.74 13.39 -15.79
C ASP A 4 0.47 12.70 -15.28
N TYR A 5 0.07 11.60 -15.92
CA TYR A 5 -1.05 10.76 -15.51
C TYR A 5 -0.84 9.30 -15.89
N PHE A 6 -1.62 8.42 -15.24
CA PHE A 6 -1.78 7.01 -15.59
C PHE A 6 -3.27 6.70 -15.74
N GLN A 7 -3.66 6.07 -16.87
CA GLN A 7 -5.06 5.72 -17.14
C GLN A 7 -5.30 4.25 -16.80
N PHE A 8 -6.22 4.00 -15.91
CA PHE A 8 -6.81 2.69 -15.61
C PHE A 8 -8.14 2.53 -16.35
N GLN A 9 -8.73 1.35 -16.33
CA GLN A 9 -10.02 1.10 -17.01
C GLN A 9 -11.14 1.98 -16.46
N GLN A 10 -11.22 2.13 -15.13
CA GLN A 10 -12.34 2.82 -14.47
C GLN A 10 -11.98 4.18 -13.88
N PHE A 11 -10.70 4.51 -13.78
CA PHE A 11 -10.24 5.78 -13.21
C PHE A 11 -8.91 6.24 -13.80
N ARG A 12 -8.56 7.48 -13.52
CA ARG A 12 -7.29 8.09 -13.91
C ARG A 12 -6.57 8.58 -12.67
N ILE A 13 -5.26 8.42 -12.63
CA ILE A 13 -4.39 9.01 -11.64
C ILE A 13 -3.59 10.14 -12.30
N ASN A 14 -3.87 11.38 -11.94
CA ASN A 14 -2.98 12.49 -12.20
C ASN A 14 -1.88 12.47 -11.14
N GLN A 15 -0.62 12.74 -11.54
CA GLN A 15 0.56 12.51 -10.70
C GLN A 15 1.65 13.56 -10.92
N ALA A 16 1.30 14.74 -11.45
CA ALA A 16 2.26 15.80 -11.73
C ALA A 16 2.91 16.34 -10.45
N ASP A 17 2.10 16.51 -9.39
CA ASP A 17 2.49 17.15 -8.13
C ASP A 17 2.88 16.13 -7.04
N CYS A 18 3.00 14.86 -7.38
CA CYS A 18 3.34 13.80 -6.43
C CYS A 18 4.76 13.29 -6.66
N ALA A 19 5.56 13.20 -5.59
CA ALA A 19 6.93 12.67 -5.65
C ALA A 19 6.97 11.19 -6.05
N GLN A 20 5.99 10.41 -5.61
CA GLN A 20 5.85 9.00 -5.99
C GLN A 20 4.77 8.85 -7.08
N LYS A 21 5.22 8.40 -8.24
CA LYS A 21 4.32 8.11 -9.37
C LYS A 21 3.73 6.71 -9.27
N VAL A 22 2.67 6.46 -10.05
CA VAL A 22 2.14 5.11 -10.25
C VAL A 22 3.27 4.15 -10.60
N SER A 23 3.34 3.06 -9.87
CA SER A 23 4.36 2.02 -10.04
C SER A 23 3.72 0.64 -10.10
N THR A 24 4.39 -0.30 -10.73
CA THR A 24 3.97 -1.72 -10.72
C THR A 24 3.80 -2.25 -9.30
N ASP A 25 4.63 -1.79 -8.36
CA ASP A 25 4.58 -2.21 -6.96
C ASP A 25 3.26 -1.80 -6.30
N ALA A 26 2.85 -0.56 -6.47
CA ALA A 26 1.58 -0.06 -5.93
C ALA A 26 0.38 -0.77 -6.59
N CYS A 27 0.42 -1.00 -7.92
CA CYS A 27 -0.63 -1.75 -8.60
C CYS A 27 -0.72 -3.21 -8.11
N LEU A 28 0.43 -3.88 -7.91
CA LEU A 28 0.48 -5.23 -7.36
C LEU A 28 -0.11 -5.29 -5.94
N LEU A 29 0.25 -4.34 -5.08
CA LEU A 29 -0.29 -4.26 -3.72
C LEU A 29 -1.80 -4.06 -3.74
N GLY A 30 -2.31 -3.07 -4.48
CA GLY A 30 -3.73 -2.77 -4.55
C GLY A 30 -4.55 -3.92 -5.14
N ALA A 31 -3.99 -4.66 -6.10
CA ALA A 31 -4.65 -5.82 -6.70
C ALA A 31 -4.57 -7.09 -5.82
N ALA A 32 -3.45 -7.30 -5.09
CA ALA A 32 -3.25 -8.48 -4.26
C ALA A 32 -3.85 -8.38 -2.86
N ALA A 33 -4.19 -7.18 -2.38
CA ALA A 33 -4.84 -7.01 -1.08
C ALA A 33 -6.17 -7.78 -1.04
N ASP A 34 -6.36 -8.64 -0.04
CA ASP A 34 -7.63 -9.35 0.15
C ASP A 34 -8.63 -8.41 0.84
N LEU A 35 -9.55 -7.87 0.07
CA LEU A 35 -10.59 -6.93 0.53
C LEU A 35 -11.96 -7.60 0.65
N SER A 36 -12.02 -8.94 0.67
CA SER A 36 -13.26 -9.69 0.83
C SER A 36 -13.96 -9.30 2.14
N GLY A 37 -15.21 -8.84 2.04
CA GLY A 37 -15.97 -8.39 3.21
C GLY A 37 -15.45 -7.10 3.87
N ALA A 38 -14.58 -6.34 3.19
CA ALA A 38 -14.12 -5.06 3.70
C ALA A 38 -15.29 -4.07 3.81
N THR A 39 -15.41 -3.44 4.97
CA THR A 39 -16.44 -2.42 5.26
C THR A 39 -15.85 -1.03 5.44
N ARG A 40 -14.63 -0.96 5.98
CA ARG A 40 -13.89 0.29 6.19
C ARG A 40 -12.41 0.05 5.97
N VAL A 41 -11.82 0.76 5.01
CA VAL A 41 -10.42 0.61 4.59
C VAL A 41 -9.67 1.90 4.85
N LEU A 42 -8.41 1.81 5.30
CA LEU A 42 -7.50 2.94 5.36
C LEU A 42 -6.27 2.67 4.48
N ASP A 43 -5.99 3.62 3.59
CA ASP A 43 -4.74 3.70 2.83
C ASP A 43 -3.77 4.63 3.55
N ILE A 44 -2.67 4.07 4.07
CA ILE A 44 -1.68 4.79 4.88
C ILE A 44 -0.54 5.28 4.00
N GLY A 45 -0.38 6.60 3.87
CA GLY A 45 0.59 7.23 2.97
C GLY A 45 0.14 7.08 1.51
N THR A 46 -1.05 7.59 1.22
CA THR A 46 -1.77 7.34 -0.04
C THR A 46 -1.07 7.91 -1.28
N GLY A 47 -0.21 8.91 -1.12
CA GLY A 47 0.47 9.59 -2.24
C GLY A 47 -0.53 10.15 -3.24
N THR A 48 -0.64 9.53 -4.41
CA THR A 48 -1.57 9.94 -5.48
C THR A 48 -3.02 9.51 -5.27
N GLY A 49 -3.34 8.75 -4.23
CA GLY A 49 -4.67 8.16 -4.03
C GLY A 49 -4.89 6.82 -4.76
N LEU A 50 -3.83 6.26 -5.36
CA LEU A 50 -3.95 5.05 -6.18
C LEU A 50 -4.52 3.86 -5.42
N LEU A 51 -3.95 3.52 -4.25
CA LEU A 51 -4.39 2.37 -3.47
C LEU A 51 -5.81 2.56 -2.93
N ALA A 52 -6.16 3.78 -2.52
CA ALA A 52 -7.51 4.13 -2.10
C ALA A 52 -8.54 3.92 -3.22
N LEU A 53 -8.24 4.35 -4.46
CA LEU A 53 -9.12 4.15 -5.61
C LEU A 53 -9.19 2.69 -6.06
N MET A 54 -8.08 1.95 -6.03
CA MET A 54 -8.10 0.50 -6.28
C MET A 54 -8.93 -0.25 -5.23
N ALA A 55 -8.85 0.15 -3.96
CA ALA A 55 -9.67 -0.42 -2.91
C ALA A 55 -11.15 -0.08 -3.10
N ALA A 56 -11.48 1.15 -3.49
CA ALA A 56 -12.86 1.56 -3.77
C ALA A 56 -13.49 0.79 -4.94
N GLN A 57 -12.72 0.47 -5.98
CA GLN A 57 -13.16 -0.37 -7.09
C GLN A 57 -13.50 -1.79 -6.64
N ARG A 58 -12.66 -2.39 -5.77
CA ARG A 58 -12.77 -3.80 -5.37
C ARG A 58 -13.70 -4.06 -4.18
N ALA A 59 -13.96 -3.04 -3.37
CA ALA A 59 -14.82 -3.14 -2.19
C ALA A 59 -15.99 -2.15 -2.33
N PRO A 60 -17.06 -2.50 -3.10
CA PRO A 60 -18.14 -1.57 -3.46
C PRO A 60 -18.93 -1.06 -2.25
N GLU A 61 -19.00 -1.84 -1.18
CA GLU A 61 -19.73 -1.49 0.04
C GLU A 61 -18.86 -0.78 1.09
N ALA A 62 -17.54 -0.72 0.86
CA ALA A 62 -16.62 -0.14 1.85
C ALA A 62 -16.57 1.39 1.75
N THR A 63 -16.41 2.03 2.89
CA THR A 63 -15.88 3.40 2.97
C THR A 63 -14.37 3.35 3.02
N ILE A 64 -13.73 4.24 2.26
CA ILE A 64 -12.27 4.30 2.14
C ILE A 64 -11.79 5.61 2.74
N GLU A 65 -10.81 5.53 3.60
CA GLU A 65 -10.08 6.69 4.07
C GLU A 65 -8.64 6.61 3.61
N ALA A 66 -8.03 7.74 3.35
CA ALA A 66 -6.66 7.84 2.87
C ALA A 66 -5.96 8.95 3.62
N ILE A 67 -4.77 8.70 4.13
CA ILE A 67 -3.97 9.72 4.82
C ILE A 67 -2.67 9.99 4.07
N GLU A 68 -2.29 11.26 4.01
CA GLU A 68 -1.03 11.68 3.40
C GLU A 68 -0.50 12.90 4.16
N ILE A 69 0.78 12.86 4.53
CA ILE A 69 1.41 13.93 5.30
C ILE A 69 1.84 15.11 4.42
N ASP A 70 2.20 14.85 3.16
CA ASP A 70 2.56 15.88 2.20
C ASP A 70 1.30 16.59 1.68
N PRO A 71 1.13 17.90 1.94
CA PRO A 71 -0.09 18.61 1.53
C PRO A 71 -0.30 18.63 0.01
N ALA A 72 0.76 18.67 -0.79
CA ALA A 72 0.65 18.71 -2.24
C ALA A 72 0.19 17.34 -2.77
N ALA A 73 0.76 16.23 -2.26
CA ALA A 73 0.33 14.89 -2.58
C ALA A 73 -1.12 14.63 -2.11
N ALA A 74 -1.48 15.08 -0.90
CA ALA A 74 -2.84 14.96 -0.40
C ALA A 74 -3.86 15.72 -1.26
N ALA A 75 -3.52 16.93 -1.72
CA ALA A 75 -4.36 17.69 -2.64
C ALA A 75 -4.51 16.99 -3.99
N GLN A 76 -3.42 16.42 -4.52
CA GLN A 76 -3.44 15.62 -5.75
C GLN A 76 -4.32 14.37 -5.58
N ALA A 77 -4.20 13.66 -4.46
CA ALA A 77 -5.04 12.49 -4.15
C ALA A 77 -6.52 12.89 -4.06
N ALA A 78 -6.84 13.98 -3.38
CA ALA A 78 -8.21 14.50 -3.26
C ALA A 78 -8.80 14.87 -4.64
N ALA A 79 -8.00 15.47 -5.52
CA ALA A 79 -8.41 15.78 -6.89
C ALA A 79 -8.68 14.51 -7.72
N ASN A 80 -7.82 13.47 -7.60
CA ASN A 80 -8.02 12.19 -8.24
C ASN A 80 -9.28 11.48 -7.75
N VAL A 81 -9.51 11.51 -6.43
CA VAL A 81 -10.74 10.98 -5.81
C VAL A 81 -11.98 11.71 -6.31
N ALA A 82 -11.97 13.04 -6.32
CA ALA A 82 -13.11 13.86 -6.78
C ALA A 82 -13.46 13.59 -8.25
N ALA A 83 -12.47 13.24 -9.08
CA ALA A 83 -12.66 12.89 -10.50
C ALA A 83 -13.07 11.43 -10.72
N SER A 84 -13.16 10.61 -9.67
CA SER A 84 -13.47 9.18 -9.76
C SER A 84 -14.97 8.89 -9.57
N LEU A 85 -15.36 7.67 -9.92
CA LEU A 85 -16.72 7.16 -9.67
C LEU A 85 -17.04 6.97 -8.18
N TRP A 86 -16.05 7.02 -7.30
CA TRP A 86 -16.16 6.69 -5.87
C TRP A 86 -15.97 7.89 -4.95
N ALA A 87 -16.06 9.11 -5.49
CA ALA A 87 -15.86 10.35 -4.73
C ALA A 87 -16.70 10.43 -3.43
N SER A 88 -17.90 9.84 -3.43
CA SER A 88 -18.79 9.84 -2.24
C SER A 88 -18.36 8.85 -1.14
N ARG A 89 -17.46 7.89 -1.44
CA ARG A 89 -17.03 6.83 -0.52
C ARG A 89 -15.56 6.89 -0.13
N VAL A 90 -14.80 7.81 -0.72
CA VAL A 90 -13.36 7.95 -0.47
C VAL A 90 -13.08 9.34 0.11
N ALA A 91 -12.47 9.39 1.28
CA ALA A 91 -12.06 10.63 1.94
C ALA A 91 -10.54 10.69 2.07
N VAL A 92 -9.93 11.83 1.71
CA VAL A 92 -8.49 12.08 1.85
C VAL A 92 -8.24 13.07 2.97
N HIS A 93 -7.34 12.72 3.90
CA HIS A 93 -6.97 13.54 5.05
C HIS A 93 -5.50 13.95 4.95
N PRO A 94 -5.17 15.26 4.90
CA PRO A 94 -3.80 15.75 4.89
C PRO A 94 -3.20 15.70 6.31
N LEU A 95 -2.97 14.47 6.81
CA LEU A 95 -2.54 14.22 8.19
C LEU A 95 -1.44 13.15 8.23
N SER A 96 -0.56 13.29 9.22
CA SER A 96 0.32 12.17 9.60
C SER A 96 -0.50 11.06 10.25
N LEU A 97 0.05 9.83 10.25
CA LEU A 97 -0.58 8.69 10.93
C LEU A 97 -0.82 8.98 12.43
N ALA A 98 0.11 9.65 13.10
CA ALA A 98 -0.01 10.03 14.50
C ALA A 98 -1.14 11.05 14.74
N ALA A 99 -1.23 12.08 13.89
CA ALA A 99 -2.30 13.08 13.97
C ALA A 99 -3.67 12.45 13.68
N TYR A 100 -3.72 11.52 12.71
CA TYR A 100 -4.94 10.79 12.40
C TYR A 100 -5.36 9.88 13.57
N ALA A 101 -4.42 9.15 14.20
CA ALA A 101 -4.70 8.34 15.40
C ALA A 101 -5.23 9.18 16.56
N ALA A 102 -4.74 10.41 16.74
CA ALA A 102 -5.21 11.33 17.79
C ALA A 102 -6.70 11.72 17.62
N SER A 103 -7.25 11.64 16.41
CA SER A 103 -8.69 11.83 16.17
C SER A 103 -9.55 10.66 16.63
N ARG A 104 -8.96 9.56 17.08
CA ARG A 104 -9.61 8.32 17.53
C ARG A 104 -10.61 7.78 16.50
N PRO A 105 -10.16 7.46 15.28
CA PRO A 105 -11.05 6.95 14.24
C PRO A 105 -11.71 5.64 14.68
N ALA A 106 -12.87 5.32 14.12
CA ALA A 106 -13.47 4.01 14.32
C ALA A 106 -12.57 2.92 13.69
N PRO A 107 -12.63 1.67 14.20
CA PRO A 107 -11.80 0.58 13.71
C PRO A 107 -11.99 0.26 12.24
N PHE A 108 -10.96 -0.29 11.61
CA PHE A 108 -10.91 -0.66 10.20
C PHE A 108 -11.02 -2.17 10.02
N SER A 109 -11.71 -2.59 8.97
CA SER A 109 -11.67 -3.98 8.50
C SER A 109 -10.37 -4.27 7.75
N HIS A 110 -9.79 -3.24 7.10
CA HIS A 110 -8.57 -3.42 6.34
C HIS A 110 -7.70 -2.16 6.34
N LEU A 111 -6.38 -2.37 6.45
CA LEU A 111 -5.36 -1.34 6.27
C LEU A 111 -4.48 -1.74 5.10
N ILE A 112 -4.15 -0.78 4.24
CA ILE A 112 -3.21 -0.96 3.14
C ILE A 112 -2.09 0.07 3.29
N CYS A 113 -0.85 -0.35 3.10
CA CYS A 113 0.29 0.55 3.15
C CYS A 113 1.39 0.11 2.18
N ASN A 114 1.86 1.03 1.37
CA ASN A 114 3.12 0.91 0.64
C ASN A 114 4.15 1.83 1.30
N PRO A 115 4.72 1.43 2.45
CA PRO A 115 5.51 2.34 3.26
C PRO A 115 6.81 2.72 2.56
N PRO A 116 7.31 3.95 2.77
CA PRO A 116 8.62 4.32 2.27
C PRO A 116 9.68 3.42 2.90
N PHE A 117 10.49 2.79 2.07
CA PHE A 117 11.63 2.01 2.51
C PHE A 117 12.91 2.77 2.23
N PHE A 118 13.61 3.14 3.29
CA PHE A 118 14.88 3.83 3.19
C PHE A 118 15.97 2.81 2.81
N ARG A 119 16.49 2.90 1.59
CA ARG A 119 17.73 2.23 1.24
C ARG A 119 18.87 2.86 2.07
N ARG A 120 19.19 2.27 3.21
CA ARG A 120 20.36 2.68 4.04
C ARG A 120 21.71 2.51 3.34
N SER A 121 21.77 1.88 2.16
CA SER A 121 23.01 1.35 1.62
C SER A 121 23.68 2.14 0.48
N LEU A 122 23.11 3.23 -0.05
CA LEU A 122 23.74 3.99 -1.16
C LEU A 122 23.44 5.51 -1.16
N ALA A 123 22.90 6.07 -0.09
CA ALA A 123 22.77 7.52 -0.02
C ALA A 123 24.11 8.15 0.39
N PRO A 124 24.59 9.21 -0.31
CA PRO A 124 25.69 10.04 0.18
C PRO A 124 25.39 10.53 1.61
N PRO A 125 26.41 10.78 2.45
CA PRO A 125 26.21 11.23 3.84
C PRO A 125 25.29 12.44 3.99
N ASP A 126 25.24 13.32 2.98
CA ASP A 126 24.41 14.52 2.98
C ASP A 126 22.93 14.21 2.66
N ALA A 127 22.64 13.21 1.80
CA ALA A 127 21.28 12.74 1.54
C ALA A 127 20.73 11.95 2.74
N ALA A 128 21.56 11.17 3.44
CA ALA A 128 21.19 10.50 4.69
C ALA A 128 20.87 11.51 5.80
N ARG A 129 21.59 12.65 5.87
CA ARG A 129 21.31 13.75 6.80
C ARG A 129 20.05 14.55 6.42
N ALA A 130 19.78 14.75 5.13
CA ALA A 130 18.56 15.38 4.66
C ALA A 130 17.34 14.49 4.98
N THR A 131 17.44 13.18 4.75
CA THR A 131 16.42 12.19 5.08
C THR A 131 16.18 12.09 6.60
N ALA A 132 17.26 12.17 7.42
CA ALA A 132 17.14 12.19 8.88
C ALA A 132 16.54 13.50 9.41
N ARG A 133 16.67 14.63 8.70
CA ARG A 133 15.97 15.89 9.05
C ARG A 133 14.48 15.87 8.67
N HIS A 134 14.08 15.10 7.65
CA HIS A 134 12.69 14.84 7.33
C HIS A 134 12.08 13.68 8.15
N ALA A 135 12.89 12.95 8.93
CA ALA A 135 12.45 12.02 9.98
C ALA A 135 12.03 12.75 11.28
N GLY A 136 11.56 14.01 11.15
CA GLY A 136 10.91 14.77 12.20
C GLY A 136 9.59 14.17 12.66
N GLU A 137 8.98 14.76 13.68
CA GLU A 137 7.66 14.39 14.21
C GLU A 137 6.66 14.20 13.07
N GLY A 138 6.24 12.94 12.83
CA GLY A 138 5.28 12.58 11.77
C GLY A 138 5.79 11.60 10.71
N SER A 139 7.08 11.18 10.69
CA SER A 139 7.55 10.20 9.72
C SER A 139 6.88 8.84 9.93
N LEU A 140 6.48 8.21 8.83
CA LEU A 140 5.86 6.89 8.84
C LEU A 140 6.91 5.82 9.13
N THR A 141 6.81 5.17 10.31
CA THR A 141 7.72 4.09 10.74
C THR A 141 7.00 2.75 10.76
N PHE A 142 7.73 1.64 10.61
CA PHE A 142 7.16 0.31 10.72
C PHE A 142 6.49 0.08 12.07
N ALA A 143 7.13 0.50 13.16
CA ALA A 143 6.56 0.41 14.49
C ALA A 143 5.27 1.23 14.64
N GLY A 144 5.23 2.45 14.08
CA GLY A 144 4.03 3.30 14.10
C GLY A 144 2.87 2.71 13.32
N ILE A 145 3.13 2.13 12.12
CA ILE A 145 2.12 1.43 11.31
C ILE A 145 1.58 0.24 12.11
N CYS A 146 2.46 -0.59 12.68
CA CYS A 146 2.06 -1.78 13.41
C CYS A 146 1.29 -1.45 14.70
N ALA A 147 1.70 -0.43 15.46
CA ALA A 147 0.98 0.05 16.64
C ALA A 147 -0.42 0.55 16.27
N PHE A 148 -0.52 1.38 15.21
CA PHE A 148 -1.83 1.82 14.70
C PHE A 148 -2.72 0.64 14.30
N ALA A 149 -2.16 -0.34 13.59
CA ALA A 149 -2.91 -1.54 13.21
C ALA A 149 -3.37 -2.34 14.43
N ALA A 150 -2.52 -2.47 15.46
CA ALA A 150 -2.89 -3.12 16.71
C ALA A 150 -4.04 -2.41 17.43
N ASP A 151 -4.10 -1.08 17.39
CA ASP A 151 -5.14 -0.30 18.07
C ASP A 151 -6.45 -0.24 17.27
N TYR A 152 -6.35 -0.11 15.93
CA TYR A 152 -7.48 0.27 15.09
C TYR A 152 -7.96 -0.82 14.11
N LEU A 153 -7.36 -2.01 14.05
CA LEU A 153 -7.95 -3.12 13.30
C LEU A 153 -9.10 -3.77 14.08
N LEU A 154 -10.16 -4.10 13.38
CA LEU A 154 -11.18 -5.02 13.89
C LEU A 154 -10.55 -6.39 14.23
N PRO A 155 -11.18 -7.22 15.09
CA PRO A 155 -10.62 -8.54 15.44
C PRO A 155 -10.26 -9.42 14.25
N ALA A 156 -11.09 -9.42 13.19
CA ALA A 156 -10.84 -10.13 11.93
C ALA A 156 -10.18 -9.24 10.86
N GLY A 157 -9.84 -8.00 11.22
CA GLY A 157 -9.25 -7.03 10.29
C GLY A 157 -7.80 -7.38 9.93
N THR A 158 -7.34 -6.88 8.81
CA THR A 158 -6.01 -7.18 8.27
C THR A 158 -5.26 -5.93 7.81
N LEU A 159 -3.94 -5.99 7.88
CA LEU A 159 -3.01 -5.02 7.32
C LEU A 159 -2.23 -5.67 6.18
N THR A 160 -2.29 -5.11 4.98
CA THR A 160 -1.49 -5.57 3.84
C THR A 160 -0.41 -4.56 3.50
N VAL A 161 0.82 -5.02 3.39
CA VAL A 161 1.99 -4.20 3.04
C VAL A 161 2.80 -4.83 1.92
N LEU A 162 3.43 -3.99 1.10
CA LEU A 162 4.43 -4.39 0.12
C LEU A 162 5.79 -3.81 0.51
N LEU A 163 6.81 -4.65 0.55
CA LEU A 163 8.19 -4.23 0.85
C LEU A 163 9.19 -5.04 0.00
N PRO A 164 10.39 -4.49 -0.22
CA PRO A 164 11.53 -5.27 -0.69
C PRO A 164 11.81 -6.43 0.28
N PRO A 165 12.26 -7.60 -0.23
CA PRO A 165 12.53 -8.77 0.62
C PRO A 165 13.43 -8.53 1.84
N PRO A 166 14.49 -7.69 1.78
CA PRO A 166 15.32 -7.41 2.94
C PRO A 166 14.60 -6.62 4.06
N GLU A 167 13.57 -5.84 3.72
CA GLU A 167 12.85 -4.98 4.67
C GLU A 167 11.70 -5.71 5.37
N MET A 168 11.12 -6.71 4.70
CA MET A 168 9.94 -7.42 5.21
C MET A 168 10.17 -8.11 6.57
N PRO A 169 11.34 -8.76 6.86
CA PRO A 169 11.61 -9.30 8.19
C PRO A 169 11.60 -8.24 9.30
N HIS A 170 12.10 -7.04 9.04
CA HIS A 170 12.07 -5.93 10.00
C HIS A 170 10.64 -5.46 10.28
N PHE A 171 9.81 -5.40 9.22
CA PHE A 171 8.39 -5.10 9.39
C PHE A 171 7.68 -6.21 10.19
N ALA A 172 7.93 -7.47 9.88
CA ALA A 172 7.35 -8.61 10.59
C ALA A 172 7.74 -8.64 12.07
N GLN A 173 8.98 -8.26 12.41
CA GLN A 173 9.42 -8.10 13.81
C GLN A 173 8.61 -7.02 14.53
N ALA A 174 8.42 -5.85 13.90
CA ALA A 174 7.61 -4.76 14.47
C ALA A 174 6.14 -5.18 14.61
N ALA A 175 5.59 -5.90 13.63
CA ALA A 175 4.24 -6.43 13.68
C ALA A 175 4.06 -7.42 14.85
N GLY A 176 4.98 -8.35 15.03
CA GLY A 176 4.99 -9.30 16.14
C GLY A 176 5.08 -8.59 17.50
N ALA A 177 5.91 -7.55 17.63
CA ALA A 177 6.02 -6.75 18.84
C ALA A 177 4.71 -6.00 19.17
N SER A 178 3.87 -5.72 18.17
CA SER A 178 2.55 -5.11 18.31
C SER A 178 1.41 -6.14 18.42
N GLY A 179 1.71 -7.43 18.55
CA GLY A 179 0.70 -8.48 18.68
C GLY A 179 0.01 -8.88 17.38
N LEU A 180 0.60 -8.55 16.23
CA LEU A 180 0.09 -8.93 14.91
C LEU A 180 0.84 -10.17 14.39
N ALA A 181 0.09 -11.11 13.81
CA ALA A 181 0.62 -12.33 13.22
C ALA A 181 0.50 -12.30 11.69
N VAL A 182 1.42 -12.98 11.01
CA VAL A 182 1.38 -13.15 9.56
C VAL A 182 0.22 -14.05 9.17
N GLN A 183 -0.65 -13.57 8.28
CA GLN A 183 -1.82 -14.28 7.74
C GLN A 183 -1.54 -14.90 6.37
N ALA A 184 -0.88 -14.11 5.51
CA ALA A 184 -0.55 -14.54 4.15
C ALA A 184 0.74 -13.89 3.67
N ARG A 185 1.39 -14.54 2.70
CA ARG A 185 2.59 -14.05 2.02
C ARG A 185 2.44 -14.27 0.52
N LEU A 186 2.76 -13.27 -0.27
CA LEU A 186 2.90 -13.38 -1.72
C LEU A 186 4.31 -12.98 -2.11
N ALA A 187 5.06 -13.93 -2.63
CA ALA A 187 6.41 -13.73 -3.14
C ALA A 187 6.34 -13.35 -4.62
N VAL A 188 6.86 -12.16 -4.98
CA VAL A 188 6.83 -11.68 -6.37
C VAL A 188 8.24 -11.65 -6.94
N ARG A 189 8.41 -12.29 -8.10
CA ARG A 189 9.65 -12.31 -8.91
C ARG A 189 9.43 -11.58 -10.23
N HIS A 190 10.51 -11.10 -10.81
CA HIS A 190 10.40 -10.53 -12.16
C HIS A 190 10.12 -11.60 -13.21
N ARG A 191 10.81 -12.76 -13.10
CA ARG A 191 10.65 -13.94 -13.98
C ARG A 191 10.65 -15.24 -13.16
N PRO A 192 10.10 -16.34 -13.71
CA PRO A 192 10.16 -17.66 -13.07
C PRO A 192 11.60 -18.05 -12.73
N GLY A 193 11.82 -18.62 -11.53
CA GLY A 193 13.17 -18.98 -11.05
C GLY A 193 14.09 -17.81 -10.71
N GLY A 194 13.70 -16.58 -11.02
CA GLY A 194 14.48 -15.39 -10.74
C GLY A 194 14.52 -15.00 -9.27
N ARG A 195 15.33 -14.00 -8.94
CA ARG A 195 15.43 -13.43 -7.60
C ARG A 195 14.07 -12.88 -7.15
N LEU A 196 13.75 -13.06 -5.87
CA LEU A 196 12.62 -12.40 -5.22
C LEU A 196 12.84 -10.89 -5.25
N THR A 197 11.86 -10.16 -5.77
CA THR A 197 11.96 -8.70 -5.93
C THR A 197 11.05 -7.93 -5.01
N ARG A 198 9.89 -8.50 -4.67
CA ARG A 198 8.88 -7.90 -3.78
C ARG A 198 8.26 -8.97 -2.90
N SER A 199 7.86 -8.55 -1.70
CA SER A 199 7.09 -9.35 -0.75
C SER A 199 5.83 -8.57 -0.40
N ILE A 200 4.66 -9.16 -0.60
CA ILE A 200 3.38 -8.63 -0.15
C ILE A 200 2.90 -9.53 0.98
N TRP A 201 2.83 -8.99 2.19
CA TRP A 201 2.39 -9.76 3.35
C TRP A 201 1.15 -9.15 3.96
N GLN A 202 0.30 -10.03 4.47
CA GLN A 202 -0.90 -9.69 5.23
C GLN A 202 -0.68 -10.06 6.68
N PHE A 203 -1.06 -9.15 7.57
CA PHE A 203 -0.97 -9.31 9.02
C PHE A 203 -2.36 -9.13 9.63
N GLY A 204 -2.61 -9.79 10.75
CA GLY A 204 -3.85 -9.65 11.51
C GLY A 204 -3.63 -10.02 12.98
N ARG A 205 -4.65 -9.84 13.81
CA ARG A 205 -4.56 -10.11 15.25
C ARG A 205 -4.51 -11.60 15.58
N ALA A 206 -5.26 -12.43 14.86
CA ALA A 206 -5.28 -13.87 15.08
C ALA A 206 -4.10 -14.54 14.35
N ALA A 207 -3.40 -15.45 15.03
CA ALA A 207 -2.38 -16.28 14.39
C ALA A 207 -3.07 -17.48 13.72
N PRO A 208 -2.98 -17.65 12.39
CA PRO A 208 -3.48 -18.87 11.75
C PRO A 208 -2.58 -20.07 12.09
N ALA A 209 -3.09 -21.28 11.95
CA ALA A 209 -2.29 -22.51 12.11
C ALA A 209 -1.05 -22.52 11.20
N SER A 210 -1.20 -22.00 9.98
CA SER A 210 -0.10 -21.67 9.08
C SER A 210 -0.51 -20.48 8.18
N PRO A 211 0.39 -19.54 7.87
CA PRO A 211 0.12 -18.51 6.89
C PRO A 211 -0.16 -19.09 5.50
N ARG A 212 -1.00 -18.42 4.72
CA ARG A 212 -1.20 -18.76 3.30
C ARG A 212 0.00 -18.28 2.50
N ASP A 213 0.71 -19.15 1.83
CA ASP A 213 1.87 -18.81 1.01
C ASP A 213 1.53 -18.89 -0.48
N GLY A 214 1.86 -17.83 -1.21
CA GLY A 214 1.71 -17.72 -2.66
C GLY A 214 2.99 -17.21 -3.32
N SER A 215 3.11 -17.46 -4.61
CA SER A 215 4.18 -16.87 -5.42
C SER A 215 3.70 -16.57 -6.83
N MET A 216 4.28 -15.53 -7.43
CA MET A 216 4.03 -15.19 -8.83
C MET A 216 5.29 -14.60 -9.48
N ALA A 217 5.34 -14.68 -10.80
CA ALA A 217 6.25 -13.93 -11.63
C ALA A 217 5.48 -12.82 -12.37
N ILE A 218 6.12 -11.68 -12.62
CA ILE A 218 5.53 -10.60 -13.41
C ILE A 218 5.55 -10.98 -14.90
N GLN A 219 6.67 -11.52 -15.38
CA GLN A 219 6.88 -11.91 -16.76
C GLN A 219 7.24 -13.39 -16.86
N GLU A 220 6.92 -13.99 -17.99
CA GLU A 220 7.43 -15.29 -18.41
C GLU A 220 8.87 -15.19 -18.95
N ALA A 221 9.48 -16.32 -19.31
CA ALA A 221 10.85 -16.37 -19.83
C ALA A 221 11.00 -15.61 -21.15
N ASP A 222 9.96 -15.54 -21.97
CA ASP A 222 9.90 -14.81 -23.24
C ASP A 222 9.70 -13.29 -23.09
N GLY A 223 9.52 -12.80 -21.85
CA GLY A 223 9.33 -11.39 -21.56
C GLY A 223 7.88 -10.89 -21.63
N GLN A 224 6.92 -11.76 -21.99
CA GLN A 224 5.49 -11.42 -21.89
C GLN A 224 5.03 -11.43 -20.43
N TYR A 225 3.97 -10.68 -20.12
CA TYR A 225 3.36 -10.76 -18.80
C TYR A 225 2.85 -12.17 -18.52
N SER A 226 3.11 -12.67 -17.33
CA SER A 226 2.64 -14.00 -16.91
C SER A 226 1.11 -14.05 -16.81
N ALA A 227 0.55 -15.26 -16.91
CA ALA A 227 -0.88 -15.46 -16.73
C ALA A 227 -1.35 -14.96 -15.35
N ALA A 228 -0.54 -15.18 -14.28
CA ALA A 228 -0.84 -14.74 -12.94
C ALA A 228 -0.87 -13.20 -12.82
N PHE A 229 0.10 -12.50 -13.45
CA PHE A 229 0.13 -11.05 -13.46
C PHE A 229 -1.05 -10.46 -14.25
N ARG A 230 -1.36 -11.03 -15.42
CA ARG A 230 -2.52 -10.61 -16.21
C ARG A 230 -3.83 -10.79 -15.45
N ALA A 231 -4.03 -11.95 -14.84
CA ALA A 231 -5.24 -12.22 -14.06
C ALA A 231 -5.38 -11.26 -12.86
N LEU A 232 -4.26 -10.97 -12.17
CA LEU A 232 -4.27 -10.07 -11.00
C LEU A 232 -4.64 -8.63 -11.36
N LEU A 233 -4.18 -8.13 -12.51
CA LEU A 233 -4.37 -6.73 -12.93
C LEU A 233 -5.45 -6.55 -14.01
N ALA A 234 -6.15 -7.61 -14.40
CA ALA A 234 -7.14 -7.61 -15.47
C ALA A 234 -8.24 -6.54 -15.29
N GLU A 235 -8.64 -6.28 -14.05
CA GLU A 235 -9.70 -5.31 -13.74
C GLU A 235 -9.22 -3.85 -13.74
N PHE A 236 -7.90 -3.63 -13.85
CA PHE A 236 -7.31 -2.31 -13.71
C PHE A 236 -6.67 -1.80 -14.99
N TYR A 237 -5.87 -2.61 -15.68
CA TYR A 237 -5.07 -2.16 -16.84
C TYR A 237 -5.88 -2.17 -18.12
N LEU A 238 -5.67 -1.16 -18.97
CA LEU A 238 -6.30 -1.06 -20.29
C LEU A 238 -5.84 -2.16 -21.25
N ALA A 239 -4.58 -2.56 -21.13
CA ALA A 239 -3.96 -3.62 -21.93
C ALA A 239 -2.90 -4.36 -21.11
N LEU A 240 -2.84 -5.69 -21.24
CA LEU A 240 -1.92 -6.60 -20.57
C LEU A 240 -1.35 -7.64 -21.54
#